data_4cd3d3cfec3e1254275c49a7aa3c3c11
#
_entry.id   4cd3d3cfec3e1254275c49a7aa3c3c11
#
_cell.length_a   1.000
_cell.length_b   1.000
_cell.length_c   1.000
_cell.angle_alpha   90.00
_cell.angle_beta   90.00
_cell.angle_gamma   90.00
#
_symmetry.space_group_name_H-M   'P 1'
#
loop_
_entity.id
_entity.type
_entity.pdbx_description
1 polymer ?
#
loop_
_entity_poly.entity_id
_entity_poly.type
_entity_poly.pdbx_seq_one_letter_code
_entity_poly.pdbx_strand_id
1 'polypeptide(L)'
;MDGLFAVYLKKNNLMLLQFSIKNFKTFKEKATLSLIASNYDKVTRENQNIHLDELFGVRILKSAVIYGANASGKSKLFEAFGFMRNFVINSSKDSQKGEEINVFPFQLNIESENEPSEFEIIFIYNKILYRYGFETNRNIIISEWLYSKPKTKEVELFYRDGNNFNTHVKSFTKGGTVAKEGLVRDNALLISVAAQFNEKTAIDVIDWFKRLKIISGLNESGYQGYSMVKSENPHHRIKILDLLKAADFGIQDIKLQKLDIDSLPKPMPNELKNKIIKEVNEERKEYISDVLTIHKKYDSYQKAIGYVHFSMDNDESSGTKKFFALTGPILDVLENGYTLIIDELDSKLHPNLVCETVTLFNSSDINKNNAQLIFNTHDTNLLSSELFRRDQTWFTSKDKYGAAKLYSLADFKSDEVRKSEPFEDNYIKGKYGAVPFLGYFETLKSLLSQDENEKQTS
;
A
#
# COMPACT_ATOMS: atom_id res chain seq x y z
N MET A 1 -8.45 37.82 -26.60
CA MET A 1 -9.04 37.87 -25.26
C MET A 1 -9.15 36.43 -24.79
N ASP A 2 -8.05 35.92 -24.28
CA ASP A 2 -7.94 34.51 -23.92
C ASP A 2 -8.17 34.40 -22.41
N GLY A 3 -9.36 33.94 -22.06
CA GLY A 3 -9.73 33.66 -20.68
C GLY A 3 -9.00 32.42 -20.16
N LEU A 4 -7.93 32.61 -19.39
CA LEU A 4 -7.33 31.57 -18.58
C LEU A 4 -8.36 31.05 -17.56
N PHE A 5 -9.01 29.96 -17.85
CA PHE A 5 -9.58 29.10 -16.81
C PHE A 5 -8.45 28.34 -16.13
N ALA A 6 -7.74 29.01 -15.23
CA ALA A 6 -6.96 28.34 -14.21
C ALA A 6 -7.98 27.66 -13.27
N VAL A 7 -8.25 26.38 -13.53
CA VAL A 7 -8.88 25.51 -12.55
C VAL A 7 -7.88 25.40 -11.39
N TYR A 8 -8.05 26.24 -10.38
CA TYR A 8 -7.46 26.02 -9.07
C TYR A 8 -8.01 24.69 -8.55
N LEU A 9 -7.33 23.60 -8.87
CA LEU A 9 -7.51 22.33 -8.19
C LEU A 9 -7.24 22.61 -6.71
N LYS A 10 -8.32 22.71 -5.92
CA LYS A 10 -8.23 22.76 -4.47
C LYS A 10 -7.31 21.62 -4.07
N LYS A 11 -6.14 21.92 -3.52
CA LYS A 11 -5.28 20.91 -2.88
C LYS A 11 -6.11 20.26 -1.79
N ASN A 12 -6.65 19.10 -2.09
CA ASN A 12 -7.36 18.29 -1.10
C ASN A 12 -6.28 17.68 -0.21
N ASN A 13 -6.19 18.09 1.04
CA ASN A 13 -5.38 17.40 2.03
C ASN A 13 -5.94 15.99 2.17
N LEU A 14 -5.15 15.01 1.77
CA LEU A 14 -5.51 13.60 1.74
C LEU A 14 -4.38 12.85 2.45
N MET A 15 -4.56 12.57 3.73
CA MET A 15 -3.50 12.00 4.56
C MET A 15 -4.03 10.86 5.43
N LEU A 16 -3.34 9.73 5.40
CA LEU A 16 -3.51 8.68 6.38
C LEU A 16 -2.78 9.08 7.67
N LEU A 17 -3.44 8.97 8.81
CA LEU A 17 -2.86 9.24 10.13
C LEU A 17 -2.59 7.95 10.89
N GLN A 18 -3.54 7.01 10.89
CA GLN A 18 -3.45 5.80 11.68
C GLN A 18 -4.29 4.68 11.09
N PHE A 19 -3.81 3.46 11.22
CA PHE A 19 -4.55 2.24 10.89
C PHE A 19 -4.39 1.23 12.02
N SER A 20 -5.50 0.67 12.49
CA SER A 20 -5.53 -0.32 13.56
C SER A 20 -6.29 -1.57 13.13
N ILE A 21 -5.80 -2.71 13.57
CA ILE A 21 -6.44 -4.02 13.39
C ILE A 21 -6.41 -4.81 14.70
N LYS A 22 -7.42 -5.65 14.91
CA LYS A 22 -7.45 -6.63 16.00
C LYS A 22 -8.11 -7.90 15.51
N ASN A 23 -7.64 -9.03 15.97
CA ASN A 23 -8.15 -10.35 15.66
C ASN A 23 -8.28 -10.62 14.14
N PHE A 24 -7.21 -10.35 13.39
CA PHE A 24 -7.18 -10.61 11.95
C PHE A 24 -5.92 -11.39 11.56
N LYS A 25 -6.10 -12.57 10.97
CA LYS A 25 -5.02 -13.47 10.52
C LYS A 25 -3.99 -13.74 11.63
N THR A 26 -2.78 -13.16 11.54
CA THR A 26 -1.73 -13.33 12.56
C THR A 26 -1.82 -12.35 13.72
N PHE A 27 -2.62 -11.31 13.62
CA PHE A 27 -2.78 -10.29 14.67
C PHE A 27 -3.93 -10.66 15.60
N LYS A 28 -3.61 -11.20 16.76
CA LYS A 28 -4.60 -11.49 17.81
C LYS A 28 -5.00 -10.20 18.55
N GLU A 29 -4.01 -9.52 19.09
CA GLU A 29 -4.21 -8.28 19.84
C GLU A 29 -4.23 -7.07 18.90
N LYS A 30 -4.71 -5.93 19.38
CA LYS A 30 -4.77 -4.68 18.62
C LYS A 30 -3.36 -4.24 18.21
N ALA A 31 -3.16 -4.12 16.92
CA ALA A 31 -1.94 -3.60 16.30
C ALA A 31 -2.26 -2.29 15.57
N THR A 32 -1.45 -1.26 15.81
CA THR A 32 -1.69 0.08 15.28
C THR A 32 -0.45 0.60 14.56
N LEU A 33 -0.59 0.91 13.28
CA LEU A 33 0.39 1.66 12.50
C LEU A 33 0.02 3.14 12.53
N SER A 34 0.92 3.99 13.05
CA SER A 34 0.72 5.43 13.11
C SER A 34 1.69 6.17 12.19
N LEU A 35 1.16 7.09 11.41
CA LEU A 35 1.91 8.09 10.64
C LEU A 35 1.94 9.46 11.32
N ILE A 36 1.51 9.55 12.58
CA ILE A 36 1.65 10.76 13.39
C ILE A 36 3.08 10.78 13.93
N ALA A 37 3.82 11.85 13.62
CA ALA A 37 5.21 11.99 14.04
C ALA A 37 5.33 12.15 15.56
N SER A 38 6.35 11.50 16.13
CA SER A 38 6.66 11.58 17.55
C SER A 38 7.01 13.01 17.98
N ASN A 39 6.47 13.43 19.12
CA ASN A 39 6.77 14.75 19.71
C ASN A 39 8.17 14.84 20.34
N TYR A 40 8.84 13.71 20.55
CA TYR A 40 10.19 13.66 21.14
C TYR A 40 11.30 14.05 20.14
N ASP A 41 11.02 14.00 18.84
CA ASP A 41 11.97 14.37 17.81
C ASP A 41 11.36 15.39 16.86
N LYS A 42 11.78 16.66 17.01
CA LYS A 42 11.34 17.78 16.17
C LYS A 42 12.48 18.34 15.30
N VAL A 43 13.56 17.56 15.13
CA VAL A 43 14.77 18.02 14.42
C VAL A 43 15.11 17.08 13.28
N THR A 44 15.12 15.77 13.53
CA THR A 44 15.57 14.80 12.53
C THR A 44 14.65 14.81 11.32
N ARG A 45 15.16 15.20 10.17
CA ARG A 45 14.48 15.26 8.86
C ARG A 45 13.09 15.93 8.88
N GLU A 46 12.90 16.89 9.78
CA GLU A 46 11.62 17.56 10.00
C GLU A 46 11.05 18.17 8.70
N ASN A 47 11.90 18.89 7.96
CA ASN A 47 11.49 19.57 6.73
C ASN A 47 11.31 18.64 5.52
N GLN A 48 11.81 17.41 5.58
CA GLN A 48 11.78 16.44 4.49
C GLN A 48 10.68 15.42 4.69
N ASN A 49 10.73 14.68 5.82
CA ASN A 49 9.92 13.48 6.04
C ASN A 49 8.54 13.78 6.65
N ILE A 50 8.28 15.06 7.02
CA ILE A 50 7.05 15.45 7.71
C ILE A 50 6.29 16.49 6.92
N HIS A 51 4.97 16.35 6.95
CA HIS A 51 4.00 17.38 6.60
C HIS A 51 3.31 17.86 7.87
N LEU A 52 3.32 19.17 8.11
CA LEU A 52 2.52 19.77 9.16
C LEU A 52 1.14 20.14 8.60
N ASP A 53 0.09 19.47 9.08
CA ASP A 53 -1.27 19.93 8.85
C ASP A 53 -1.61 21.04 9.83
N GLU A 54 -1.66 22.28 9.32
CA GLU A 54 -1.88 23.47 10.15
C GLU A 54 -3.28 23.52 10.75
N LEU A 55 -4.29 22.92 10.09
CA LEU A 55 -5.67 22.95 10.55
C LEU A 55 -5.85 22.14 11.83
N PHE A 56 -5.21 20.98 11.91
CA PHE A 56 -5.30 20.08 13.06
C PHE A 56 -4.09 20.15 13.97
N GLY A 57 -3.02 20.85 13.58
CA GLY A 57 -1.76 20.94 14.32
C GLY A 57 -1.04 19.58 14.41
N VAL A 58 -1.23 18.71 13.42
CA VAL A 58 -0.68 17.35 13.42
C VAL A 58 0.51 17.26 12.47
N ARG A 59 1.62 16.72 12.98
CA ARG A 59 2.82 16.42 12.20
C ARG A 59 2.68 15.01 11.61
N ILE A 60 2.67 14.87 10.30
CA ILE A 60 2.32 13.64 9.60
C ILE A 60 3.54 13.14 8.81
N LEU A 61 3.89 11.87 8.98
CA LEU A 61 4.97 11.21 8.28
C LEU A 61 4.59 10.93 6.82
N LYS A 62 5.52 11.20 5.90
CA LYS A 62 5.35 10.93 4.46
C LYS A 62 5.65 9.48 4.09
N SER A 63 6.36 8.74 4.94
CA SER A 63 6.64 7.32 4.70
C SER A 63 6.73 6.53 6.00
N ALA A 64 6.50 5.21 5.89
CA ALA A 64 6.76 4.23 6.93
C ALA A 64 7.32 2.95 6.33
N VAL A 65 8.35 2.38 6.95
CA VAL A 65 8.96 1.11 6.57
C VAL A 65 8.74 0.06 7.65
N ILE A 66 8.42 -1.17 7.25
CA ILE A 66 8.10 -2.26 8.18
C ILE A 66 9.08 -3.41 7.96
N TYR A 67 9.82 -3.73 9.03
CA TYR A 67 10.77 -4.84 9.10
C TYR A 67 10.19 -6.01 9.89
N GLY A 68 10.80 -7.16 9.75
CA GLY A 68 10.48 -8.35 10.53
C GLY A 68 10.91 -9.63 9.86
N ALA A 69 11.01 -10.70 10.63
CA ALA A 69 11.32 -12.03 10.12
C ALA A 69 10.27 -12.52 9.11
N ASN A 70 10.61 -13.55 8.33
CA ASN A 70 9.63 -14.24 7.51
C ASN A 70 8.48 -14.76 8.37
N ALA A 71 7.26 -14.64 7.84
CA ALA A 71 6.02 -15.01 8.54
C ALA A 71 5.74 -14.24 9.86
N SER A 72 6.41 -13.10 10.13
CA SER A 72 6.17 -12.27 11.32
C SER A 72 4.85 -11.48 11.29
N GLY A 73 4.21 -11.34 10.11
CA GLY A 73 2.96 -10.62 9.94
C GLY A 73 3.03 -9.41 9.02
N LYS A 74 4.19 -9.06 8.43
CA LYS A 74 4.34 -7.91 7.51
C LYS A 74 3.25 -7.87 6.42
N SER A 75 3.19 -8.90 5.58
CA SER A 75 2.20 -8.98 4.49
C SER A 75 0.76 -9.07 5.01
N LYS A 76 0.55 -9.64 6.23
CA LYS A 76 -0.79 -9.71 6.83
C LYS A 76 -1.33 -8.35 7.27
N LEU A 77 -0.47 -7.41 7.64
CA LEU A 77 -0.83 -6.02 7.87
C LEU A 77 -1.34 -5.37 6.56
N PHE A 78 -0.69 -5.61 5.43
CA PHE A 78 -1.08 -5.06 4.13
C PHE A 78 -2.34 -5.75 3.56
N GLU A 79 -2.50 -7.04 3.81
CA GLU A 79 -3.75 -7.76 3.52
C GLU A 79 -4.92 -7.17 4.33
N ALA A 80 -4.69 -6.71 5.57
CA ALA A 80 -5.71 -6.05 6.37
C ALA A 80 -6.13 -4.69 5.78
N PHE A 81 -5.18 -3.88 5.31
CA PHE A 81 -5.51 -2.66 4.53
C PHE A 81 -6.33 -3.00 3.29
N GLY A 82 -5.93 -4.04 2.56
CA GLY A 82 -6.64 -4.52 1.36
C GLY A 82 -8.06 -4.97 1.67
N PHE A 83 -8.24 -5.75 2.72
CA PHE A 83 -9.55 -6.21 3.17
C PHE A 83 -10.45 -5.02 3.53
N MET A 84 -9.99 -4.13 4.44
CA MET A 84 -10.77 -2.97 4.86
C MET A 84 -11.17 -2.10 3.67
N ARG A 85 -10.21 -1.77 2.79
CA ARG A 85 -10.46 -0.97 1.58
C ARG A 85 -11.51 -1.59 0.68
N ASN A 86 -11.36 -2.86 0.35
CA ASN A 86 -12.27 -3.54 -0.57
C ASN A 86 -13.67 -3.71 0.03
N PHE A 87 -13.75 -4.03 1.32
CA PHE A 87 -15.00 -4.22 2.02
C PHE A 87 -15.78 -2.89 2.15
N VAL A 88 -15.10 -1.80 2.49
CA VAL A 88 -15.71 -0.45 2.55
C VAL A 88 -16.26 0.00 1.19
N ILE A 89 -15.53 -0.25 0.11
CA ILE A 89 -15.94 0.17 -1.24
C ILE A 89 -17.08 -0.70 -1.78
N ASN A 90 -17.11 -1.99 -1.47
CA ASN A 90 -17.87 -2.98 -2.22
C ASN A 90 -18.93 -3.76 -1.40
N SER A 91 -18.95 -3.70 -0.06
CA SER A 91 -19.85 -4.52 0.76
C SER A 91 -21.35 -4.38 0.41
N SER A 92 -21.74 -3.23 -0.14
CA SER A 92 -23.11 -3.00 -0.62
C SER A 92 -23.40 -3.57 -2.00
N LYS A 93 -22.37 -3.98 -2.78
CA LYS A 93 -22.50 -4.39 -4.19
C LYS A 93 -22.19 -5.88 -4.40
N ASP A 94 -21.09 -6.36 -3.81
CA ASP A 94 -20.47 -7.63 -4.16
C ASP A 94 -21.06 -8.82 -3.37
N SER A 95 -21.87 -8.57 -2.31
CA SER A 95 -22.47 -9.63 -1.51
C SER A 95 -23.99 -9.57 -1.51
N GLN A 96 -24.65 -10.73 -1.43
CA GLN A 96 -26.09 -10.85 -1.19
C GLN A 96 -26.36 -11.08 0.31
N LYS A 97 -27.64 -10.98 0.72
CA LYS A 97 -28.04 -11.26 2.11
C LYS A 97 -27.72 -12.70 2.47
N GLY A 98 -26.98 -12.90 3.56
CA GLY A 98 -26.60 -14.23 4.06
C GLY A 98 -25.33 -14.83 3.44
N GLU A 99 -24.68 -14.13 2.50
CA GLU A 99 -23.35 -14.53 2.04
C GLU A 99 -22.29 -14.16 3.08
N GLU A 100 -21.27 -15.03 3.18
CA GLU A 100 -20.19 -14.85 4.15
C GLU A 100 -19.29 -13.67 3.81
N ILE A 101 -18.85 -12.96 4.86
CA ILE A 101 -17.80 -11.96 4.79
C ILE A 101 -16.46 -12.70 4.82
N ASN A 102 -15.58 -12.43 3.82
CA ASN A 102 -14.28 -13.08 3.68
C ASN A 102 -13.26 -12.52 4.68
N VAL A 103 -13.57 -12.58 5.97
CA VAL A 103 -12.71 -12.18 7.09
C VAL A 103 -12.15 -13.43 7.79
N PHE A 104 -10.88 -13.35 8.19
CA PHE A 104 -10.18 -14.46 8.84
C PHE A 104 -9.65 -14.01 10.20
N PRO A 105 -10.30 -14.41 11.31
CA PRO A 105 -9.79 -14.14 12.65
C PRO A 105 -8.49 -14.90 12.93
N PHE A 106 -7.84 -14.60 14.04
CA PHE A 106 -6.67 -15.35 14.52
C PHE A 106 -7.09 -16.76 14.96
N GLN A 107 -6.58 -17.78 14.28
CA GLN A 107 -7.04 -19.17 14.41
C GLN A 107 -6.21 -20.01 15.39
N LEU A 108 -5.10 -19.51 15.91
CA LEU A 108 -4.23 -20.28 16.81
C LEU A 108 -4.64 -20.16 18.28
N ASN A 109 -5.83 -19.64 18.55
CA ASN A 109 -6.40 -19.53 19.89
C ASN A 109 -7.91 -19.71 19.80
N ILE A 110 -8.47 -20.57 20.67
CA ILE A 110 -9.88 -21.00 20.64
C ILE A 110 -10.85 -19.81 20.85
N GLU A 111 -10.52 -18.89 21.75
CA GLU A 111 -11.38 -17.75 22.05
C GLU A 111 -11.42 -16.79 20.86
N SER A 112 -10.26 -16.42 20.33
CA SER A 112 -10.15 -15.44 19.24
C SER A 112 -10.70 -15.93 17.90
N GLU A 113 -10.77 -17.26 17.69
CA GLU A 113 -11.41 -17.82 16.49
C GLU A 113 -12.90 -17.43 16.37
N ASN A 114 -13.56 -17.23 17.51
CA ASN A 114 -14.98 -16.90 17.60
C ASN A 114 -15.23 -15.40 17.88
N GLU A 115 -14.19 -14.62 18.18
CA GLU A 115 -14.30 -13.17 18.38
C GLU A 115 -14.36 -12.43 17.03
N PRO A 116 -14.98 -11.22 17.00
CA PRO A 116 -14.98 -10.39 15.80
C PRO A 116 -13.58 -9.85 15.49
N SER A 117 -13.34 -9.59 14.22
CA SER A 117 -12.19 -8.82 13.75
C SER A 117 -12.54 -7.33 13.72
N GLU A 118 -11.66 -6.47 14.29
CA GLU A 118 -11.81 -5.00 14.33
C GLU A 118 -10.87 -4.35 13.34
N PHE A 119 -11.37 -3.31 12.64
CA PHE A 119 -10.60 -2.46 11.74
C PHE A 119 -10.95 -1.01 12.01
N GLU A 120 -9.95 -0.15 12.20
CA GLU A 120 -10.14 1.29 12.37
C GLU A 120 -9.10 2.07 11.59
N ILE A 121 -9.50 3.16 10.96
CA ILE A 121 -8.64 4.06 10.22
C ILE A 121 -8.93 5.51 10.56
N ILE A 122 -7.86 6.31 10.70
CA ILE A 122 -7.94 7.75 10.94
C ILE A 122 -7.24 8.45 9.77
N PHE A 123 -7.94 9.38 9.15
CA PHE A 123 -7.43 10.06 7.96
C PHE A 123 -7.98 11.48 7.84
N ILE A 124 -7.29 12.31 7.06
CA ILE A 124 -7.77 13.64 6.66
C ILE A 124 -8.23 13.58 5.20
N TYR A 125 -9.40 14.09 4.93
CA TYR A 125 -9.94 14.26 3.60
C TYR A 125 -10.78 15.54 3.50
N ASN A 126 -10.58 16.34 2.45
CA ASN A 126 -11.29 17.59 2.23
C ASN A 126 -11.29 18.53 3.46
N LYS A 127 -10.15 18.61 4.20
CA LYS A 127 -9.97 19.39 5.43
C LYS A 127 -10.87 18.94 6.59
N ILE A 128 -11.29 17.71 6.60
CA ILE A 128 -12.01 17.08 7.71
C ILE A 128 -11.18 15.87 8.14
N LEU A 129 -10.96 15.73 9.45
CA LEU A 129 -10.38 14.54 10.02
C LEU A 129 -11.52 13.56 10.30
N TYR A 130 -11.38 12.35 9.78
CA TYR A 130 -12.31 11.24 9.98
C TYR A 130 -11.68 10.13 10.80
N ARG A 131 -12.47 9.50 11.66
CA ARG A 131 -12.17 8.22 12.31
C ARG A 131 -13.30 7.26 11.98
N TYR A 132 -12.97 6.23 11.23
CA TYR A 132 -13.93 5.24 10.74
C TYR A 132 -13.46 3.84 11.09
N GLY A 133 -14.38 3.00 11.54
CA GLY A 133 -14.06 1.60 11.83
C GLY A 133 -15.28 0.72 11.90
N PHE A 134 -15.03 -0.59 12.00
CA PHE A 134 -16.06 -1.60 12.17
C PHE A 134 -15.49 -2.87 12.82
N GLU A 135 -16.39 -3.62 13.43
CA GLU A 135 -16.17 -5.00 13.88
C GLU A 135 -17.05 -5.95 13.08
N THR A 136 -16.48 -7.07 12.66
CA THR A 136 -17.19 -8.06 11.84
C THR A 136 -16.71 -9.48 12.16
N ASN A 137 -17.63 -10.43 12.04
CA ASN A 137 -17.31 -11.84 11.90
C ASN A 137 -17.64 -12.32 10.46
N ARG A 138 -17.59 -13.62 10.20
CA ARG A 138 -17.86 -14.16 8.86
C ARG A 138 -19.29 -13.96 8.38
N ASN A 139 -20.22 -13.66 9.26
CA ASN A 139 -21.65 -13.64 8.92
C ASN A 139 -22.25 -12.24 8.91
N ILE A 140 -21.83 -11.39 9.87
CA ILE A 140 -22.49 -10.10 10.12
C ILE A 140 -21.49 -9.04 10.56
N ILE A 141 -21.92 -7.77 10.41
CA ILE A 141 -21.29 -6.62 11.04
C ILE A 141 -21.79 -6.54 12.48
N ILE A 142 -20.86 -6.60 13.43
CA ILE A 142 -21.14 -6.49 14.87
C ILE A 142 -21.32 -5.01 15.24
N SER A 143 -20.36 -4.18 14.88
CA SER A 143 -20.42 -2.74 15.10
C SER A 143 -19.81 -1.95 13.93
N GLU A 144 -20.22 -0.70 13.76
CA GLU A 144 -19.66 0.22 12.75
C GLU A 144 -19.77 1.65 13.27
N TRP A 145 -18.72 2.46 13.11
CA TRP A 145 -18.71 3.84 13.60
C TRP A 145 -18.04 4.80 12.63
N LEU A 146 -18.53 6.02 12.60
CA LEU A 146 -17.92 7.13 11.90
C LEU A 146 -17.96 8.39 12.74
N TYR A 147 -16.80 8.96 12.97
CA TYR A 147 -16.63 10.27 13.60
C TYR A 147 -16.00 11.23 12.61
N SER A 148 -16.35 12.50 12.71
CA SER A 148 -15.72 13.58 11.95
C SER A 148 -15.28 14.71 12.87
N LYS A 149 -14.14 15.32 12.54
CA LYS A 149 -13.62 16.50 13.25
C LYS A 149 -13.34 17.58 12.21
N PRO A 150 -14.32 18.43 11.90
CA PRO A 150 -14.14 19.48 10.89
C PRO A 150 -13.28 20.65 11.38
N LYS A 151 -13.14 20.85 12.69
CA LYS A 151 -12.28 21.87 13.31
C LYS A 151 -11.63 21.33 14.58
N THR A 152 -12.19 21.64 15.75
CA THR A 152 -11.61 21.28 17.06
C THR A 152 -12.33 20.14 17.75
N LYS A 153 -13.65 20.02 17.55
CA LYS A 153 -14.50 19.02 18.24
C LYS A 153 -14.77 17.83 17.31
N GLU A 154 -14.57 16.62 17.81
CA GLU A 154 -15.02 15.40 17.17
C GLU A 154 -16.53 15.24 17.35
N VAL A 155 -17.22 14.83 16.30
CA VAL A 155 -18.68 14.61 16.25
C VAL A 155 -18.91 13.19 15.76
N GLU A 156 -19.68 12.40 16.50
CA GLU A 156 -20.20 11.13 16.05
C GLU A 156 -21.24 11.36 14.94
N LEU A 157 -20.96 10.79 13.76
CA LEU A 157 -21.90 10.87 12.64
C LEU A 157 -22.85 9.69 12.65
N PHE A 158 -22.34 8.51 12.98
CA PHE A 158 -23.15 7.35 13.32
C PHE A 158 -22.38 6.34 14.14
N TYR A 159 -23.14 5.55 14.89
CA TYR A 159 -22.72 4.31 15.54
C TYR A 159 -23.77 3.23 15.28
N ARG A 160 -23.32 2.06 14.86
CA ARG A 160 -24.13 0.87 14.64
C ARG A 160 -23.75 -0.21 15.65
N ASP A 161 -24.75 -0.85 16.26
CA ASP A 161 -24.63 -2.03 17.10
C ASP A 161 -25.60 -3.10 16.58
N GLY A 162 -25.08 -4.09 15.87
CA GLY A 162 -25.89 -5.05 15.12
C GLY A 162 -26.81 -4.36 14.12
N ASN A 163 -28.12 -4.44 14.37
CA ASN A 163 -29.17 -3.78 13.58
C ASN A 163 -29.68 -2.48 14.21
N ASN A 164 -29.08 -2.02 15.29
CA ASN A 164 -29.40 -0.76 15.93
C ASN A 164 -28.47 0.35 15.40
N PHE A 165 -29.04 1.45 14.93
CA PHE A 165 -28.30 2.56 14.35
C PHE A 165 -28.60 3.85 15.11
N ASN A 166 -27.54 4.49 15.64
CA ASN A 166 -27.57 5.87 16.11
C ASN A 166 -26.94 6.76 15.04
N THR A 167 -27.68 7.73 14.50
CA THR A 167 -27.21 8.57 13.40
C THR A 167 -27.42 10.05 13.70
N HIS A 168 -26.43 10.88 13.34
CA HIS A 168 -26.51 12.32 13.55
C HIS A 168 -27.47 12.97 12.54
N VAL A 169 -28.61 13.45 13.02
CA VAL A 169 -29.75 13.92 12.22
C VAL A 169 -29.37 14.97 11.16
N LYS A 170 -28.45 15.88 11.48
CA LYS A 170 -28.10 17.01 10.59
C LYS A 170 -26.91 16.70 9.68
N SER A 171 -25.96 15.87 10.11
CA SER A 171 -24.70 15.68 9.41
C SER A 171 -24.60 14.34 8.67
N PHE A 172 -25.56 13.42 8.90
CA PHE A 172 -25.63 12.11 8.23
C PHE A 172 -27.09 11.77 7.88
N THR A 173 -27.76 12.71 7.24
CA THR A 173 -29.23 12.71 7.07
C THR A 173 -29.73 11.56 6.21
N LYS A 174 -29.16 11.38 5.01
CA LYS A 174 -29.55 10.31 4.09
C LYS A 174 -29.15 8.94 4.61
N GLY A 175 -27.96 8.84 5.22
CA GLY A 175 -27.53 7.61 5.88
C GLY A 175 -28.46 7.23 7.05
N GLY A 176 -28.94 8.21 7.82
CA GLY A 176 -29.94 8.00 8.85
C GLY A 176 -31.28 7.50 8.31
N THR A 177 -31.73 8.02 7.15
CA THR A 177 -32.95 7.51 6.48
C THR A 177 -32.76 6.05 6.04
N VAL A 178 -31.63 5.74 5.37
CA VAL A 178 -31.31 4.38 4.91
C VAL A 178 -31.29 3.37 6.08
N ALA A 179 -30.71 3.77 7.21
CA ALA A 179 -30.67 2.95 8.42
C ALA A 179 -32.07 2.73 9.00
N LYS A 180 -32.86 3.80 9.13
CA LYS A 180 -34.22 3.76 9.70
C LYS A 180 -35.18 2.92 8.87
N GLU A 181 -35.05 2.94 7.55
CA GLU A 181 -35.89 2.17 6.61
C GLU A 181 -35.45 0.71 6.48
N GLY A 182 -34.42 0.25 7.22
CA GLY A 182 -33.95 -1.12 7.19
C GLY A 182 -33.31 -1.54 5.87
N LEU A 183 -32.74 -0.61 5.12
CA LEU A 183 -32.10 -0.86 3.82
C LEU A 183 -30.67 -1.39 3.92
N VAL A 184 -30.14 -1.52 5.15
CA VAL A 184 -28.79 -2.01 5.41
C VAL A 184 -28.85 -3.47 5.80
N ARG A 185 -28.21 -4.33 5.03
CA ARG A 185 -28.11 -5.76 5.32
C ARG A 185 -27.15 -6.03 6.48
N ASP A 186 -27.31 -7.18 7.15
CA ASP A 186 -26.47 -7.57 8.29
C ASP A 186 -24.99 -7.71 7.91
N ASN A 187 -24.70 -8.08 6.67
CA ASN A 187 -23.36 -8.30 6.12
C ASN A 187 -22.85 -7.15 5.24
N ALA A 188 -23.51 -5.98 5.25
CA ALA A 188 -23.09 -4.80 4.51
C ALA A 188 -22.84 -3.62 5.47
N LEU A 189 -21.82 -2.81 5.18
CA LEU A 189 -21.49 -1.60 5.93
C LEU A 189 -22.48 -0.48 5.61
N LEU A 190 -22.93 0.25 6.64
CA LEU A 190 -23.81 1.41 6.48
C LEU A 190 -23.15 2.47 5.60
N ILE A 191 -21.84 2.73 5.76
CA ILE A 191 -21.12 3.70 4.94
C ILE A 191 -21.20 3.37 3.44
N SER A 192 -21.07 2.09 3.09
CA SER A 192 -21.12 1.60 1.70
C SER A 192 -22.52 1.76 1.10
N VAL A 193 -23.57 1.45 1.87
CA VAL A 193 -24.96 1.60 1.44
C VAL A 193 -25.34 3.08 1.34
N ALA A 194 -25.05 3.89 2.37
CA ALA A 194 -25.36 5.33 2.40
C ALA A 194 -24.73 6.09 1.23
N ALA A 195 -23.53 5.71 0.78
CA ALA A 195 -22.90 6.31 -0.39
C ALA A 195 -23.70 6.08 -1.67
N GLN A 196 -24.35 4.91 -1.83
CA GLN A 196 -25.24 4.64 -2.98
C GLN A 196 -26.48 5.53 -2.98
N PHE A 197 -26.95 5.95 -1.79
CA PHE A 197 -28.06 6.88 -1.63
C PHE A 197 -27.62 8.35 -1.59
N ASN A 198 -26.41 8.64 -2.07
CA ASN A 198 -25.86 10.00 -2.16
C ASN A 198 -25.72 10.70 -0.79
N GLU A 199 -25.35 9.97 0.28
CA GLU A 199 -24.88 10.59 1.52
C GLU A 199 -23.50 11.19 1.29
N LYS A 200 -23.37 12.52 1.40
CA LYS A 200 -22.15 13.24 1.04
C LYS A 200 -20.93 12.76 1.83
N THR A 201 -21.10 12.62 3.13
CA THR A 201 -19.98 12.18 3.99
C THR A 201 -19.58 10.74 3.68
N ALA A 202 -20.54 9.87 3.37
CA ALA A 202 -20.25 8.50 2.95
C ALA A 202 -19.47 8.46 1.62
N ILE A 203 -19.86 9.32 0.66
CA ILE A 203 -19.12 9.47 -0.61
C ILE A 203 -17.69 9.96 -0.35
N ASP A 204 -17.49 10.95 0.52
CA ASP A 204 -16.15 11.47 0.86
C ASP A 204 -15.27 10.34 1.45
N VAL A 205 -15.80 9.52 2.37
CA VAL A 205 -15.07 8.38 2.94
C VAL A 205 -14.74 7.35 1.87
N ILE A 206 -15.71 6.93 1.04
CA ILE A 206 -15.50 5.97 -0.05
C ILE A 206 -14.45 6.49 -1.05
N ASP A 207 -14.50 7.78 -1.38
CA ASP A 207 -13.55 8.40 -2.32
C ASP A 207 -12.13 8.46 -1.75
N TRP A 208 -11.98 8.63 -0.44
CA TRP A 208 -10.69 8.49 0.20
C TRP A 208 -10.15 7.05 0.08
N PHE A 209 -10.96 6.03 0.37
CA PHE A 209 -10.55 4.62 0.23
C PHE A 209 -10.18 4.23 -1.20
N LYS A 210 -10.83 4.79 -2.23
CA LYS A 210 -10.45 4.58 -3.64
C LYS A 210 -9.05 5.11 -3.97
N ARG A 211 -8.56 6.10 -3.22
CA ARG A 211 -7.25 6.73 -3.39
C ARG A 211 -6.15 6.05 -2.57
N LEU A 212 -6.50 5.12 -1.71
CA LEU A 212 -5.54 4.22 -1.06
C LEU A 212 -5.11 3.16 -2.08
N LYS A 213 -3.87 3.23 -2.57
CA LYS A 213 -3.31 2.31 -3.55
C LYS A 213 -2.52 1.22 -2.85
N ILE A 214 -2.87 -0.03 -3.11
CA ILE A 214 -2.23 -1.20 -2.48
C ILE A 214 -1.77 -2.12 -3.60
N ILE A 215 -0.47 -2.39 -3.65
CA ILE A 215 0.14 -3.25 -4.68
C ILE A 215 1.10 -4.26 -4.03
N SER A 216 1.32 -5.37 -4.73
CA SER A 216 2.31 -6.37 -4.35
C SER A 216 3.59 -6.17 -5.14
N GLY A 217 4.71 -6.06 -4.45
CA GLY A 217 6.02 -6.01 -5.10
C GLY A 217 6.47 -7.32 -5.72
N LEU A 218 5.81 -8.44 -5.39
CA LEU A 218 6.10 -9.76 -5.96
C LEU A 218 5.46 -9.99 -7.33
N ASN A 219 4.35 -9.30 -7.61
CA ASN A 219 3.57 -9.50 -8.83
C ASN A 219 3.30 -8.17 -9.54
N GLU A 220 4.20 -7.80 -10.44
CA GLU A 220 4.14 -6.59 -11.22
C GLU A 220 3.03 -6.59 -12.29
N SER A 221 2.55 -7.75 -12.74
CA SER A 221 1.53 -7.85 -13.80
C SER A 221 0.22 -7.14 -13.43
N GLY A 222 -0.09 -7.03 -12.13
CA GLY A 222 -1.29 -6.35 -11.63
C GLY A 222 -1.29 -4.82 -11.85
N TYR A 223 -0.12 -4.21 -12.06
CA TYR A 223 0.02 -2.74 -12.21
C TYR A 223 0.92 -2.30 -13.37
N GLN A 224 1.59 -3.23 -14.07
CA GLN A 224 2.39 -2.93 -15.26
C GLN A 224 1.52 -2.28 -16.37
N GLY A 225 0.33 -2.84 -16.62
CA GLY A 225 -0.62 -2.28 -17.58
C GLY A 225 -1.03 -0.84 -17.26
N TYR A 226 -1.08 -0.47 -15.97
CA TYR A 226 -1.34 0.91 -15.56
C TYR A 226 -0.19 1.85 -16.00
N SER A 227 1.06 1.45 -15.84
CA SER A 227 2.23 2.22 -16.32
C SER A 227 2.27 2.31 -17.84
N MET A 228 1.88 1.24 -18.54
CA MET A 228 1.75 1.25 -20.00
C MET A 228 0.72 2.31 -20.47
N VAL A 229 -0.50 2.26 -19.94
CA VAL A 229 -1.56 3.23 -20.27
C VAL A 229 -1.17 4.66 -19.88
N LYS A 230 -0.54 4.84 -18.71
CA LYS A 230 -0.08 6.17 -18.27
C LYS A 230 0.99 6.73 -19.24
N SER A 231 1.80 5.89 -19.84
CA SER A 231 2.83 6.30 -20.82
C SER A 231 2.28 6.66 -22.22
N GLU A 232 0.99 6.45 -22.49
CA GLU A 232 0.33 6.99 -23.69
C GLU A 232 0.30 8.53 -23.68
N ASN A 233 0.17 9.12 -22.49
CA ASN A 233 0.21 10.57 -22.34
C ASN A 233 1.65 11.07 -22.47
N PRO A 234 1.96 11.98 -23.43
CA PRO A 234 3.33 12.45 -23.67
C PRO A 234 4.01 13.05 -22.44
N HIS A 235 3.28 13.77 -21.58
CA HIS A 235 3.83 14.37 -20.37
C HIS A 235 4.23 13.31 -19.32
N HIS A 236 3.39 12.30 -19.11
CA HIS A 236 3.72 11.19 -18.23
C HIS A 236 4.82 10.30 -18.79
N ARG A 237 4.83 10.07 -20.11
CA ARG A 237 5.89 9.31 -20.79
C ARG A 237 7.27 9.91 -20.54
N ILE A 238 7.41 11.24 -20.63
CA ILE A 238 8.67 11.93 -20.32
C ILE A 238 9.10 11.65 -18.88
N LYS A 239 8.21 11.79 -17.91
CA LYS A 239 8.51 11.51 -16.50
C LYS A 239 8.89 10.04 -16.24
N ILE A 240 8.18 9.10 -16.87
CA ILE A 240 8.49 7.67 -16.79
C ILE A 240 9.89 7.42 -17.36
N LEU A 241 10.18 8.00 -18.52
CA LEU A 241 11.48 7.87 -19.16
C LEU A 241 12.62 8.46 -18.32
N ASP A 242 12.39 9.61 -17.69
CA ASP A 242 13.36 10.23 -16.79
C ASP A 242 13.66 9.35 -15.57
N LEU A 243 12.65 8.72 -15.00
CA LEU A 243 12.83 7.75 -13.91
C LEU A 243 13.63 6.51 -14.38
N LEU A 244 13.33 5.97 -15.57
CA LEU A 244 14.06 4.83 -16.14
C LEU A 244 15.52 5.18 -16.44
N LYS A 245 15.79 6.39 -16.93
CA LYS A 245 17.16 6.89 -17.18
C LYS A 245 17.93 7.10 -15.86
N ALA A 246 17.26 7.67 -14.85
CA ALA A 246 17.85 7.85 -13.53
C ALA A 246 18.20 6.51 -12.85
N ALA A 247 17.48 5.45 -13.16
CA ALA A 247 17.74 4.10 -12.67
C ALA A 247 18.89 3.38 -13.40
N ASP A 248 19.54 4.03 -14.38
CA ASP A 248 20.72 3.52 -15.12
C ASP A 248 20.49 2.19 -15.87
N PHE A 249 19.28 1.95 -16.39
CA PHE A 249 18.99 0.75 -17.18
C PHE A 249 19.49 0.83 -18.64
N GLY A 250 20.18 1.89 -19.02
CA GLY A 250 20.65 2.10 -20.41
C GLY A 250 19.58 2.45 -21.40
N ILE A 251 18.32 2.59 -20.97
CA ILE A 251 17.17 2.90 -21.79
C ILE A 251 17.23 4.37 -22.26
N GLN A 252 17.17 4.59 -23.57
CA GLN A 252 17.20 5.92 -24.18
C GLN A 252 15.79 6.47 -24.41
N ASP A 253 14.86 5.60 -24.79
CA ASP A 253 13.45 5.93 -25.02
C ASP A 253 12.60 4.66 -24.87
N ILE A 254 11.26 4.84 -24.84
CA ILE A 254 10.27 3.77 -24.84
C ILE A 254 9.28 4.00 -25.97
N LYS A 255 8.79 2.91 -26.56
CA LYS A 255 7.74 2.93 -27.58
C LYS A 255 6.66 1.93 -27.25
N LEU A 256 5.41 2.35 -27.30
CA LEU A 256 4.29 1.44 -27.09
C LEU A 256 4.03 0.62 -28.34
N GLN A 257 3.97 -0.69 -28.21
CA GLN A 257 3.58 -1.60 -29.27
C GLN A 257 2.10 -1.85 -29.17
N LYS A 258 1.37 -1.48 -30.21
CA LYS A 258 -0.07 -1.76 -30.31
C LYS A 258 -0.31 -3.24 -30.57
N LEU A 259 -1.41 -3.75 -30.03
CA LEU A 259 -1.82 -5.13 -30.25
C LEU A 259 -2.14 -5.34 -31.73
N ASP A 260 -1.45 -6.30 -32.35
CA ASP A 260 -1.82 -6.84 -33.66
C ASP A 260 -2.80 -7.99 -33.44
N ILE A 261 -3.99 -7.87 -34.04
CA ILE A 261 -5.06 -8.87 -33.94
C ILE A 261 -4.58 -10.25 -34.44
N ASP A 262 -3.71 -10.24 -35.46
CA ASP A 262 -3.17 -11.48 -36.03
C ASP A 262 -2.14 -12.16 -35.11
N SER A 263 -1.60 -11.43 -34.14
CA SER A 263 -0.65 -11.92 -33.16
C SER A 263 -1.27 -12.39 -31.82
N LEU A 264 -2.60 -12.43 -31.72
CA LEU A 264 -3.28 -12.89 -30.51
C LEU A 264 -2.88 -14.31 -30.11
N PRO A 265 -2.62 -14.60 -28.83
CA PRO A 265 -2.22 -15.92 -28.34
C PRO A 265 -3.22 -17.01 -28.76
N LYS A 266 -2.73 -18.13 -29.33
CA LYS A 266 -3.57 -19.25 -29.75
C LYS A 266 -4.42 -19.91 -28.64
N PRO A 267 -3.98 -19.97 -27.38
CA PRO A 267 -4.80 -20.55 -26.31
C PRO A 267 -5.82 -19.57 -25.66
N MET A 268 -6.13 -18.45 -26.34
CA MET A 268 -7.13 -17.50 -25.84
C MET A 268 -8.55 -18.02 -26.04
N PRO A 269 -9.45 -17.93 -25.00
CA PRO A 269 -10.87 -18.27 -25.16
C PRO A 269 -11.51 -17.48 -26.31
N ASN A 270 -12.30 -18.17 -27.15
CA ASN A 270 -12.91 -17.55 -28.34
C ASN A 270 -13.80 -16.34 -28.01
N GLU A 271 -14.52 -16.36 -26.89
CA GLU A 271 -15.34 -15.23 -26.43
C GLU A 271 -14.50 -13.97 -26.18
N LEU A 272 -13.37 -14.13 -25.49
CA LEU A 272 -12.44 -13.04 -25.21
C LEU A 272 -11.79 -12.52 -26.51
N LYS A 273 -11.36 -13.44 -27.38
CA LYS A 273 -10.81 -13.11 -28.70
C LYS A 273 -11.80 -12.30 -29.54
N ASN A 274 -13.04 -12.77 -29.64
CA ASN A 274 -14.08 -12.09 -30.40
C ASN A 274 -14.43 -10.72 -29.82
N LYS A 275 -14.43 -10.59 -28.49
CA LYS A 275 -14.63 -9.31 -27.83
C LYS A 275 -13.52 -8.32 -28.16
N ILE A 276 -12.25 -8.72 -28.07
CA ILE A 276 -11.09 -7.86 -28.43
C ILE A 276 -11.17 -7.45 -29.90
N ILE A 277 -11.43 -8.39 -30.82
CA ILE A 277 -11.54 -8.12 -32.25
C ILE A 277 -12.67 -7.10 -32.53
N LYS A 278 -13.81 -7.27 -31.86
CA LYS A 278 -14.93 -6.33 -31.99
C LYS A 278 -14.57 -4.95 -31.50
N GLU A 279 -13.99 -4.85 -30.29
CA GLU A 279 -13.60 -3.56 -29.70
C GLU A 279 -12.52 -2.85 -30.54
N VAL A 280 -11.55 -3.58 -31.10
CA VAL A 280 -10.52 -2.99 -31.96
C VAL A 280 -11.10 -2.54 -33.30
N ASN A 281 -11.90 -3.37 -33.96
CA ASN A 281 -12.40 -3.09 -35.31
C ASN A 281 -13.60 -2.12 -35.34
N GLU A 282 -14.57 -2.30 -34.42
CA GLU A 282 -15.82 -1.53 -34.43
C GLU A 282 -15.73 -0.29 -33.54
N GLU A 283 -15.11 -0.39 -32.36
CA GLU A 283 -15.01 0.71 -31.39
C GLU A 283 -13.71 1.51 -31.54
N ARG A 284 -12.79 1.07 -32.42
CA ARG A 284 -11.45 1.66 -32.64
C ARG A 284 -10.62 1.78 -31.36
N LYS A 285 -10.82 0.87 -30.42
CA LYS A 285 -9.98 0.79 -29.23
C LYS A 285 -8.61 0.25 -29.59
N GLU A 286 -7.59 0.94 -29.16
CA GLU A 286 -6.19 0.52 -29.29
C GLU A 286 -5.77 -0.19 -28.00
N TYR A 287 -5.30 -1.41 -28.10
CA TYR A 287 -4.71 -2.15 -27.01
C TYR A 287 -3.19 -2.14 -27.14
N ILE A 288 -2.50 -1.94 -26.03
CA ILE A 288 -1.04 -2.04 -25.98
C ILE A 288 -0.69 -3.48 -25.63
N SER A 289 0.13 -4.11 -26.46
CA SER A 289 0.60 -5.49 -26.26
C SER A 289 1.91 -5.54 -25.52
N ASP A 290 2.79 -4.55 -25.69
CA ASP A 290 4.12 -4.50 -25.09
C ASP A 290 4.67 -3.07 -25.05
N VAL A 291 5.74 -2.86 -24.31
CA VAL A 291 6.58 -1.66 -24.32
C VAL A 291 7.94 -2.03 -24.90
N LEU A 292 8.32 -1.40 -25.99
CA LEU A 292 9.66 -1.54 -26.54
C LEU A 292 10.59 -0.52 -25.88
N THR A 293 11.68 -0.99 -25.29
CA THR A 293 12.78 -0.15 -24.81
C THR A 293 13.78 0.09 -25.92
N ILE A 294 14.32 1.27 -26.00
CA ILE A 294 15.28 1.68 -27.04
C ILE A 294 16.64 1.87 -26.41
N HIS A 295 17.61 1.08 -26.87
CA HIS A 295 18.99 1.08 -26.38
C HIS A 295 19.95 1.52 -27.48
N LYS A 296 21.09 2.14 -27.09
CA LYS A 296 22.19 2.45 -28.02
C LYS A 296 22.87 1.18 -28.47
N LYS A 297 23.13 1.08 -29.77
CA LYS A 297 23.95 0.02 -30.38
C LYS A 297 25.34 0.54 -30.67
N TYR A 298 26.36 -0.23 -30.34
CA TYR A 298 27.76 0.13 -30.51
C TYR A 298 28.47 -0.82 -31.46
N ASP A 299 29.51 -0.30 -32.15
CA ASP A 299 30.44 -1.12 -32.91
C ASP A 299 31.54 -1.72 -32.03
N SER A 300 32.49 -2.47 -32.64
CA SER A 300 33.66 -3.08 -31.94
C SER A 300 34.59 -2.04 -31.32
N TYR A 301 34.53 -0.80 -31.70
CA TYR A 301 35.31 0.33 -31.17
C TYR A 301 34.53 1.15 -30.13
N GLN A 302 33.41 0.62 -29.62
CA GLN A 302 32.51 1.29 -28.64
C GLN A 302 31.92 2.61 -29.15
N LYS A 303 31.86 2.82 -30.46
CA LYS A 303 31.20 3.97 -31.08
C LYS A 303 29.73 3.68 -31.31
N ALA A 304 28.85 4.59 -30.87
CA ALA A 304 27.43 4.46 -31.13
C ALA A 304 27.12 4.50 -32.63
N ILE A 305 26.48 3.46 -33.13
CA ILE A 305 26.14 3.28 -34.57
C ILE A 305 24.65 3.27 -34.84
N GLY A 306 23.80 3.32 -33.81
CA GLY A 306 22.35 3.28 -33.95
C GLY A 306 21.64 2.91 -32.69
N TYR A 307 20.43 2.39 -32.86
CA TYR A 307 19.57 1.95 -31.76
C TYR A 307 19.05 0.54 -32.02
N VAL A 308 18.71 -0.17 -30.94
CA VAL A 308 18.06 -1.47 -30.94
C VAL A 308 16.83 -1.42 -30.04
N HIS A 309 15.79 -2.14 -30.40
CA HIS A 309 14.55 -2.25 -29.63
C HIS A 309 14.55 -3.60 -28.92
N PHE A 310 14.22 -3.58 -27.63
CA PHE A 310 13.99 -4.75 -26.79
C PHE A 310 12.57 -4.75 -26.28
N SER A 311 11.98 -5.94 -26.17
CA SER A 311 10.66 -6.12 -25.54
C SER A 311 10.81 -5.99 -24.03
N MET A 312 9.96 -5.15 -23.41
CA MET A 312 9.91 -5.04 -21.96
C MET A 312 9.60 -6.41 -21.33
N ASP A 313 8.70 -7.17 -21.93
CA ASP A 313 8.23 -8.44 -21.36
C ASP A 313 9.20 -9.62 -21.62
N ASN A 314 9.93 -9.62 -22.75
CA ASN A 314 10.76 -10.76 -23.13
C ASN A 314 12.26 -10.54 -22.94
N ASP A 315 12.75 -9.33 -23.17
CA ASP A 315 14.21 -9.08 -23.28
C ASP A 315 14.77 -8.35 -22.05
N GLU A 316 13.93 -7.56 -21.36
CA GLU A 316 14.40 -6.79 -20.20
C GLU A 316 14.56 -7.63 -18.93
N SER A 317 15.42 -7.15 -18.01
CA SER A 317 15.62 -7.79 -16.72
C SER A 317 14.37 -7.71 -15.85
N SER A 318 14.21 -8.66 -14.89
CA SER A 318 13.09 -8.62 -13.94
C SER A 318 13.09 -7.34 -13.09
N GLY A 319 14.26 -6.76 -12.79
CA GLY A 319 14.39 -5.48 -12.09
C GLY A 319 13.89 -4.31 -12.94
N THR A 320 14.27 -4.26 -14.22
CA THR A 320 13.80 -3.25 -15.19
C THR A 320 12.28 -3.29 -15.34
N LYS A 321 11.72 -4.49 -15.53
CA LYS A 321 10.26 -4.72 -15.63
C LYS A 321 9.52 -4.20 -14.40
N LYS A 322 10.00 -4.59 -13.20
CA LYS A 322 9.41 -4.16 -11.95
C LYS A 322 9.49 -2.65 -11.77
N PHE A 323 10.65 -2.05 -12.01
CA PHE A 323 10.80 -0.61 -11.85
C PHE A 323 9.90 0.16 -12.82
N PHE A 324 9.84 -0.25 -14.11
CA PHE A 324 8.89 0.30 -15.07
C PHE A 324 7.45 0.19 -14.58
N ALA A 325 7.04 -0.99 -14.08
CA ALA A 325 5.70 -1.21 -13.57
C ALA A 325 5.37 -0.28 -12.39
N LEU A 326 6.34 0.03 -11.52
CA LEU A 326 6.17 0.93 -10.38
C LEU A 326 6.08 2.41 -10.78
N THR A 327 6.64 2.82 -11.92
CA THR A 327 6.68 4.24 -12.32
C THR A 327 5.29 4.87 -12.43
N GLY A 328 4.33 4.16 -13.01
CA GLY A 328 2.95 4.64 -13.16
C GLY A 328 2.26 4.90 -11.81
N PRO A 329 2.19 3.91 -10.92
CA PRO A 329 1.65 4.09 -9.56
C PRO A 329 2.37 5.18 -8.76
N ILE A 330 3.71 5.24 -8.78
CA ILE A 330 4.49 6.25 -8.07
C ILE A 330 4.13 7.67 -8.56
N LEU A 331 4.14 7.88 -9.88
CA LEU A 331 3.80 9.19 -10.46
C LEU A 331 2.36 9.59 -10.15
N ASP A 332 1.40 8.65 -10.25
CA ASP A 332 0.00 8.93 -9.94
C ASP A 332 -0.17 9.37 -8.49
N VAL A 333 0.48 8.66 -7.58
CA VAL A 333 0.39 8.95 -6.14
C VAL A 333 1.05 10.28 -5.80
N LEU A 334 2.24 10.58 -6.35
CA LEU A 334 2.94 11.85 -6.13
C LEU A 334 2.18 13.05 -6.72
N GLU A 335 1.57 12.89 -7.90
CA GLU A 335 0.79 13.93 -8.55
C GLU A 335 -0.51 14.27 -7.83
N ASN A 336 -1.14 13.29 -7.20
CA ASN A 336 -2.46 13.43 -6.60
C ASN A 336 -2.45 13.47 -5.06
N GLY A 337 -1.30 13.24 -4.42
CA GLY A 337 -1.18 13.22 -2.96
C GLY A 337 -1.84 11.99 -2.33
N TYR A 338 -1.82 10.83 -3.00
CA TYR A 338 -2.43 9.60 -2.51
C TYR A 338 -1.51 8.85 -1.54
N THR A 339 -2.04 7.81 -0.90
CA THR A 339 -1.24 6.87 -0.11
C THR A 339 -0.99 5.60 -0.92
N LEU A 340 0.30 5.23 -1.06
CA LEU A 340 0.76 4.01 -1.73
C LEU A 340 1.27 3.01 -0.68
N ILE A 341 0.73 1.81 -0.72
CA ILE A 341 1.14 0.70 0.14
C ILE A 341 1.73 -0.39 -0.75
N ILE A 342 2.98 -0.80 -0.49
CA ILE A 342 3.69 -1.80 -1.29
C ILE A 342 4.19 -2.94 -0.41
N ASP A 343 3.67 -4.14 -0.63
CA ASP A 343 4.18 -5.36 -0.01
C ASP A 343 5.45 -5.81 -0.75
N GLU A 344 6.59 -5.90 -0.06
CA GLU A 344 7.91 -6.27 -0.60
C GLU A 344 8.41 -5.34 -1.74
N LEU A 345 8.59 -4.06 -1.40
CA LEU A 345 9.09 -3.06 -2.35
C LEU A 345 10.46 -3.45 -2.93
N ASP A 346 11.35 -3.99 -2.10
CA ASP A 346 12.74 -4.36 -2.45
C ASP A 346 12.87 -5.58 -3.37
N SER A 347 11.85 -6.42 -3.49
CA SER A 347 11.89 -7.60 -4.35
C SER A 347 12.35 -7.24 -5.77
N LYS A 348 13.35 -7.91 -6.32
CA LYS A 348 13.92 -7.69 -7.66
C LYS A 348 14.57 -6.31 -7.91
N LEU A 349 14.60 -5.40 -6.94
CA LEU A 349 15.21 -4.07 -7.10
C LEU A 349 16.55 -4.00 -6.38
N HIS A 350 17.49 -3.24 -6.96
CA HIS A 350 18.72 -2.90 -6.27
C HIS A 350 18.40 -1.98 -5.06
N PRO A 351 19.05 -2.15 -3.89
CA PRO A 351 18.82 -1.31 -2.71
C PRO A 351 18.82 0.20 -2.98
N ASN A 352 19.74 0.68 -3.80
CA ASN A 352 19.79 2.11 -4.15
C ASN A 352 18.51 2.60 -4.84
N LEU A 353 17.88 1.79 -5.69
CA LEU A 353 16.61 2.16 -6.33
C LEU A 353 15.46 2.24 -5.32
N VAL A 354 15.50 1.40 -4.30
CA VAL A 354 14.54 1.48 -3.18
C VAL A 354 14.77 2.76 -2.38
N CYS A 355 16.04 3.09 -2.06
CA CYS A 355 16.41 4.35 -1.40
C CYS A 355 15.92 5.57 -2.18
N GLU A 356 16.17 5.61 -3.49
CA GLU A 356 15.73 6.72 -4.34
C GLU A 356 14.20 6.81 -4.42
N THR A 357 13.51 5.67 -4.51
CA THR A 357 12.04 5.64 -4.46
C THR A 357 11.50 6.26 -3.16
N VAL A 358 12.06 5.91 -2.01
CA VAL A 358 11.69 6.50 -0.71
C VAL A 358 12.01 7.99 -0.68
N THR A 359 13.15 8.39 -1.24
CA THR A 359 13.57 9.80 -1.32
C THR A 359 12.57 10.65 -2.11
N LEU A 360 11.98 10.13 -3.19
CA LEU A 360 10.92 10.84 -3.92
C LEU A 360 9.75 11.22 -3.02
N PHE A 361 9.31 10.34 -2.12
CA PHE A 361 8.20 10.61 -1.20
C PHE A 361 8.60 11.53 -0.06
N ASN A 362 9.81 11.39 0.48
CA ASN A 362 10.29 12.21 1.59
C ASN A 362 10.69 13.63 1.15
N SER A 363 11.08 13.83 -0.12
CA SER A 363 11.50 15.14 -0.64
C SER A 363 10.32 16.13 -0.68
N SER A 364 10.47 17.27 0.01
CA SER A 364 9.49 18.36 -0.07
C SER A 364 9.51 19.06 -1.43
N ASP A 365 10.59 18.92 -2.20
CA ASP A 365 10.73 19.51 -3.53
C ASP A 365 10.07 18.72 -4.63
N ILE A 366 9.98 17.40 -4.48
CA ILE A 366 9.35 16.48 -5.43
C ILE A 366 7.90 16.22 -5.02
N ASN A 367 7.69 15.82 -3.79
CA ASN A 367 6.38 15.46 -3.23
C ASN A 367 5.60 16.70 -2.77
N LYS A 368 5.17 17.52 -3.70
CA LYS A 368 4.42 18.77 -3.43
C LYS A 368 3.00 18.56 -2.91
N ASN A 369 2.44 17.37 -3.10
CA ASN A 369 1.07 17.05 -2.73
C ASN A 369 0.98 16.15 -1.49
N ASN A 370 2.10 15.95 -0.79
CA ASN A 370 2.19 15.16 0.45
C ASN A 370 1.70 13.71 0.29
N ALA A 371 2.03 13.09 -0.82
CA ALA A 371 1.82 11.66 -1.02
C ALA A 371 2.53 10.85 0.08
N GLN A 372 1.95 9.70 0.45
CA GLN A 372 2.51 8.84 1.49
C GLN A 372 2.91 7.48 0.93
N LEU A 373 4.03 6.92 1.42
CA LEU A 373 4.53 5.60 1.08
C LEU A 373 4.62 4.73 2.33
N ILE A 374 3.93 3.60 2.32
CA ILE A 374 4.04 2.57 3.36
C ILE A 374 4.50 1.30 2.67
N PHE A 375 5.58 0.70 3.16
CA PHE A 375 6.08 -0.54 2.55
C PHE A 375 6.76 -1.43 3.57
N ASN A 376 6.85 -2.71 3.26
CA ASN A 376 7.75 -3.60 3.96
C ASN A 376 8.93 -3.98 3.09
N THR A 377 9.98 -4.42 3.74
CA THR A 377 11.23 -4.80 3.11
C THR A 377 11.99 -5.84 3.94
N HIS A 378 12.87 -6.58 3.28
CA HIS A 378 13.92 -7.40 3.90
C HIS A 378 15.30 -6.74 3.80
N ASP A 379 15.42 -5.62 3.08
CA ASP A 379 16.67 -4.91 2.89
C ASP A 379 17.04 -4.09 4.13
N THR A 380 18.02 -4.56 4.88
CA THR A 380 18.49 -3.90 6.10
C THR A 380 19.34 -2.66 5.84
N ASN A 381 19.89 -2.49 4.63
CA ASN A 381 20.69 -1.31 4.27
C ASN A 381 19.90 0.00 4.40
N LEU A 382 18.59 -0.06 4.26
CA LEU A 382 17.72 1.11 4.45
C LEU A 382 17.74 1.66 5.89
N LEU A 383 18.05 0.82 6.90
CA LEU A 383 18.22 1.26 8.29
C LEU A 383 19.49 2.09 8.49
N SER A 384 20.53 1.86 7.69
CA SER A 384 21.81 2.59 7.74
C SER A 384 21.83 3.83 6.85
N SER A 385 20.89 3.96 5.93
CA SER A 385 20.87 5.00 4.88
C SER A 385 20.51 6.40 5.37
N GLU A 386 20.23 6.57 6.64
CA GLU A 386 19.74 7.83 7.23
C GLU A 386 18.45 8.38 6.55
N LEU A 387 17.70 7.54 5.85
CA LEU A 387 16.48 7.94 5.15
C LEU A 387 15.30 8.17 6.09
N PHE A 388 15.29 7.46 7.21
CA PHE A 388 14.15 7.40 8.11
C PHE A 388 14.42 8.03 9.47
N ARG A 389 13.35 8.49 10.07
CA ARG A 389 13.21 8.81 11.48
C ARG A 389 12.88 7.52 12.24
N ARG A 390 13.11 7.49 13.55
CA ARG A 390 12.74 6.34 14.38
C ARG A 390 11.24 6.02 14.33
N ASP A 391 10.40 7.05 14.26
CA ASP A 391 8.94 6.93 14.18
C ASP A 391 8.42 6.50 12.80
N GLN A 392 9.28 6.47 11.78
CA GLN A 392 8.98 5.89 10.46
C GLN A 392 9.36 4.40 10.36
N THR A 393 10.16 3.89 11.30
CA THR A 393 10.67 2.52 11.28
C THR A 393 9.84 1.65 12.21
N TRP A 394 9.22 0.63 11.65
CA TRP A 394 8.31 -0.29 12.32
C TRP A 394 8.82 -1.71 12.24
N PHE A 395 8.45 -2.51 13.24
CA PHE A 395 8.82 -3.91 13.33
C PHE A 395 7.59 -4.79 13.54
N THR A 396 7.59 -5.96 12.89
CA THR A 396 6.67 -7.04 13.22
C THR A 396 7.44 -8.21 13.80
N SER A 397 7.00 -8.70 14.93
CA SER A 397 7.52 -9.92 15.56
C SER A 397 6.40 -10.87 15.89
N LYS A 398 6.70 -12.16 16.01
CA LYS A 398 5.75 -13.20 16.37
C LYS A 398 6.13 -13.78 17.74
N ASP A 399 5.16 -13.94 18.61
CA ASP A 399 5.38 -14.63 19.86
C ASP A 399 5.40 -16.16 19.69
N LYS A 400 5.68 -16.89 20.77
CA LYS A 400 5.73 -18.36 20.76
C LYS A 400 4.39 -19.03 20.46
N TYR A 401 3.29 -18.30 20.52
CA TYR A 401 1.94 -18.78 20.22
C TYR A 401 1.48 -18.38 18.81
N GLY A 402 2.35 -17.76 18.03
CA GLY A 402 2.10 -17.38 16.66
C GLY A 402 1.38 -16.05 16.47
N ALA A 403 1.12 -15.30 17.56
CA ALA A 403 0.51 -13.98 17.48
C ALA A 403 1.52 -12.90 17.09
N ALA A 404 1.20 -12.11 16.08
CA ALA A 404 2.03 -11.01 15.61
C ALA A 404 1.83 -9.75 16.48
N LYS A 405 2.93 -9.02 16.69
CA LYS A 405 2.96 -7.69 17.30
C LYS A 405 3.54 -6.70 16.31
N LEU A 406 3.03 -5.47 16.31
CA LEU A 406 3.54 -4.33 15.54
C LEU A 406 4.00 -3.25 16.51
N TYR A 407 5.22 -2.75 16.36
CA TYR A 407 5.79 -1.71 17.22
C TYR A 407 6.79 -0.85 16.45
N SER A 408 6.98 0.39 16.89
CA SER A 408 7.90 1.34 16.27
C SER A 408 9.27 1.32 16.94
N LEU A 409 10.32 1.67 16.20
CA LEU A 409 11.62 1.98 16.78
C LEU A 409 11.55 3.17 17.75
N ALA A 410 10.55 4.03 17.61
CA ALA A 410 10.30 5.15 18.52
C ALA A 410 9.67 4.73 19.86
N ASP A 411 9.15 3.50 20.00
CA ASP A 411 8.58 2.99 21.25
C ASP A 411 9.67 2.60 22.26
N PHE A 412 10.90 2.40 21.79
CA PHE A 412 12.05 2.18 22.67
C PHE A 412 12.48 3.48 23.35
N LYS A 413 12.82 3.40 24.63
CA LYS A 413 13.30 4.57 25.38
C LYS A 413 14.63 5.09 24.83
N SER A 414 14.94 6.37 25.09
CA SER A 414 16.16 7.03 24.58
C SER A 414 17.45 6.48 25.20
N ASP A 415 17.39 5.86 26.38
CA ASP A 415 18.50 5.15 27.01
C ASP A 415 18.72 3.76 26.44
N GLU A 416 17.67 3.13 25.88
CA GLU A 416 17.75 1.83 25.22
C GLU A 416 18.21 1.96 23.77
N VAL A 417 17.76 3.01 23.05
CA VAL A 417 18.06 3.25 21.63
C VAL A 417 18.43 4.71 21.39
N ARG A 418 19.72 4.95 21.13
CA ARG A 418 20.24 6.32 20.85
C ARG A 418 20.12 6.68 19.36
N LYS A 419 20.05 7.98 19.03
CA LYS A 419 19.97 8.46 17.64
C LYS A 419 21.20 8.11 16.80
N SER A 420 22.36 7.98 17.43
CA SER A 420 23.66 7.69 16.77
C SER A 420 24.00 6.20 16.71
N GLU A 421 23.05 5.32 17.05
CA GLU A 421 23.32 3.87 17.00
C GLU A 421 23.32 3.34 15.57
N PRO A 422 24.13 2.30 15.29
CA PRO A 422 24.07 1.57 14.04
C PRO A 422 22.79 0.69 14.02
N PHE A 423 21.68 1.26 13.51
CA PHE A 423 20.37 0.60 13.55
C PHE A 423 20.36 -0.73 12.79
N GLU A 424 21.06 -0.82 11.66
CA GLU A 424 21.18 -2.04 10.87
C GLU A 424 21.87 -3.14 11.67
N ASP A 425 23.07 -2.89 12.19
CA ASP A 425 23.82 -3.86 13.00
C ASP A 425 23.05 -4.33 14.23
N ASN A 426 22.40 -3.40 14.89
CA ASN A 426 21.60 -3.69 16.09
C ASN A 426 20.36 -4.53 15.75
N TYR A 427 19.71 -4.25 14.60
CA TYR A 427 18.60 -5.06 14.11
C TYR A 427 19.04 -6.50 13.79
N ILE A 428 20.12 -6.66 13.02
CA ILE A 428 20.67 -7.98 12.65
C ILE A 428 21.05 -8.79 13.90
N LYS A 429 21.61 -8.12 14.93
CA LYS A 429 21.94 -8.74 16.24
C LYS A 429 20.71 -9.01 17.12
N GLY A 430 19.51 -8.64 16.68
CA GLY A 430 18.25 -8.89 17.39
C GLY A 430 17.94 -7.93 18.53
N LYS A 431 18.64 -6.79 18.67
CA LYS A 431 18.42 -5.79 19.73
C LYS A 431 16.99 -5.28 19.75
N TYR A 432 16.37 -5.11 18.58
CA TYR A 432 14.99 -4.63 18.45
C TYR A 432 13.96 -5.77 18.36
N GLY A 433 14.39 -7.03 18.49
CA GLY A 433 13.54 -8.17 18.15
C GLY A 433 13.32 -8.29 16.64
N ALA A 434 12.21 -8.88 16.22
CA ALA A 434 11.76 -8.99 14.83
C ALA A 434 12.73 -9.71 13.87
N VAL A 435 13.72 -10.44 14.40
CA VAL A 435 14.66 -11.28 13.64
C VAL A 435 14.27 -12.75 13.73
N PRO A 436 14.66 -13.60 12.77
CA PRO A 436 14.40 -15.03 12.83
C PRO A 436 15.11 -15.67 14.02
N PHE A 437 14.44 -16.59 14.71
CA PHE A 437 15.08 -17.43 15.72
C PHE A 437 15.74 -18.62 15.03
N LEU A 438 17.08 -18.61 14.96
CA LEU A 438 17.88 -19.60 14.24
C LEU A 438 18.44 -20.73 15.15
N GLY A 439 18.07 -20.78 16.42
CA GLY A 439 18.61 -21.73 17.39
C GLY A 439 18.46 -23.21 16.98
N TYR A 440 17.42 -23.56 16.24
CA TYR A 440 17.25 -24.93 15.71
C TYR A 440 18.27 -25.31 14.61
N PHE A 441 18.87 -24.34 13.91
CA PHE A 441 19.88 -24.64 12.89
C PHE A 441 21.18 -25.18 13.51
N GLU A 442 21.55 -24.76 14.71
CA GLU A 442 22.69 -25.29 15.44
C GLU A 442 22.49 -26.78 15.78
N THR A 443 21.30 -27.12 16.27
CA THR A 443 20.89 -28.50 16.55
C THR A 443 20.88 -29.34 15.26
N LEU A 444 20.32 -28.81 14.17
CA LEU A 444 20.31 -29.51 12.86
C LEU A 444 21.72 -29.75 12.33
N LYS A 445 22.62 -28.77 12.42
CA LYS A 445 24.04 -28.96 12.00
C LYS A 445 24.71 -30.08 12.78
N SER A 446 24.46 -30.16 14.10
CA SER A 446 25.02 -31.23 14.92
C SER A 446 24.51 -32.62 14.54
N LEU A 447 23.18 -32.72 14.21
CA LEU A 447 22.60 -33.98 13.73
C LEU A 447 23.16 -34.41 12.39
N LEU A 448 23.19 -33.48 11.39
CA LEU A 448 23.71 -33.79 10.05
C LEU A 448 25.24 -34.18 10.06
N SER A 449 26.02 -33.60 10.98
CA SER A 449 27.44 -33.95 11.13
C SER A 449 27.68 -35.31 11.82
N GLN A 450 26.73 -35.79 12.62
CA GLN A 450 26.81 -37.15 13.21
C GLN A 450 26.53 -38.25 12.19
N ASP A 451 25.57 -38.06 11.27
CA ASP A 451 25.25 -39.01 10.20
C ASP A 451 26.44 -39.24 9.21
N GLU A 452 27.32 -38.25 9.01
CA GLU A 452 28.51 -38.39 8.18
C GLU A 452 29.59 -39.22 8.87
N ASN A 453 29.73 -39.13 10.19
CA ASN A 453 30.72 -39.90 10.95
C ASN A 453 30.33 -41.39 11.07
N GLU A 454 29.04 -41.72 11.14
CA GLU A 454 28.59 -43.12 11.14
C GLU A 454 28.76 -43.82 9.78
N LYS A 455 28.69 -43.09 8.66
CA LYS A 455 28.91 -43.62 7.31
C LYS A 455 30.37 -43.80 6.97
N GLN A 456 31.30 -43.19 7.71
CA GLN A 456 32.76 -43.37 7.52
C GLN A 456 33.34 -44.49 8.39
N THR A 457 32.56 -45.02 9.33
CA THR A 457 32.96 -46.07 10.27
C THR A 457 32.30 -47.43 9.97
N SER A 458 31.52 -47.53 8.93
CA SER A 458 30.91 -48.76 8.39
C SER A 458 31.53 -49.09 7.02
#